data_5d97e1b9191a533e22d1c58d5a836b70
#
_entry.id   5d97e1b9191a533e22d1c58d5a836b70
#
_cell.length_a   1.000
_cell.length_b   1.000
_cell.length_c   1.000
_cell.angle_alpha   90.00
_cell.angle_beta   90.00
_cell.angle_gamma   90.00
#
_symmetry.space_group_name_H-M   'P 1'
#
loop_
_entity.id
_entity.type
_entity.pdbx_description
1 polymer ?
#
loop_
_entity_poly.entity_id
_entity_poly.type
_entity_poly.pdbx_seq_one_letter_code
_entity_poly.pdbx_strand_id
1 'polypeptide(L)'
;MARLVDISDSEQGDIIVPNISSEELALEFAESIHAGFPSPAADHNGERINLVREMTPHPETTFYAHVEGDSMRDAGILDGDIVVVDRSLEPKNGDFIVAYIDNEYTLKEFKMDANGQCAWLIPHNPDFQPIRVDKDSNFQVWGVVTYAIHKTHL
;
A
#
# COMPACT_ATOMS: atom_id res chain seq x y z
N MET A 1 -0.90 8.81 -14.27
CA MET A 1 -1.25 7.39 -13.98
C MET A 1 -0.25 6.86 -12.97
N ALA A 2 -0.67 6.35 -11.84
CA ALA A 2 0.27 5.74 -10.89
C ALA A 2 0.84 4.47 -11.51
N ARG A 3 2.14 4.41 -11.70
CA ARG A 3 2.85 3.23 -12.17
C ARG A 3 3.43 2.51 -10.96
N LEU A 4 3.12 1.24 -10.81
CA LEU A 4 3.76 0.41 -9.80
C LEU A 4 4.99 -0.25 -10.41
N VAL A 5 6.13 0.03 -9.82
CA VAL A 5 7.38 -0.67 -10.14
C VAL A 5 7.53 -1.77 -9.09
N ASP A 6 7.48 -3.01 -9.53
CA ASP A 6 7.76 -4.16 -8.67
C ASP A 6 9.23 -4.14 -8.28
N ILE A 7 9.50 -4.07 -6.98
CA ILE A 7 10.88 -4.08 -6.45
C ILE A 7 11.52 -5.47 -6.59
N SER A 8 10.74 -6.51 -6.90
CA SER A 8 11.23 -7.89 -7.01
C SER A 8 12.06 -8.18 -8.27
N ASP A 9 12.02 -7.29 -9.27
CA ASP A 9 12.68 -7.48 -10.58
C ASP A 9 13.94 -6.62 -10.80
N SER A 10 14.49 -5.98 -9.77
CA SER A 10 15.80 -5.35 -9.91
C SER A 10 16.88 -6.42 -9.96
N GLU A 11 17.55 -6.48 -11.11
CA GLU A 11 18.69 -7.34 -11.38
C GLU A 11 19.65 -7.50 -10.18
N GLN A 12 20.08 -8.72 -9.96
CA GLN A 12 21.13 -9.15 -9.04
C GLN A 12 22.38 -8.25 -9.09
N GLY A 13 22.34 -7.14 -8.41
CA GLY A 13 23.54 -6.60 -7.81
C GLY A 13 23.59 -7.20 -6.41
N ASP A 14 24.72 -7.82 -6.04
CA ASP A 14 24.97 -8.38 -4.72
C ASP A 14 24.77 -7.32 -3.62
N ILE A 15 23.51 -7.08 -3.25
CA ILE A 15 23.20 -6.40 -2.01
C ILE A 15 23.50 -7.41 -0.93
N ILE A 16 24.67 -7.29 -0.32
CA ILE A 16 24.95 -7.96 0.95
C ILE A 16 23.98 -7.39 1.95
N VAL A 17 22.79 -8.00 2.04
CA VAL A 17 21.89 -7.73 3.15
C VAL A 17 22.59 -8.32 4.37
N PRO A 18 23.01 -7.49 5.35
CA PRO A 18 23.51 -8.03 6.60
C PRO A 18 22.49 -9.05 7.10
N ASN A 19 22.93 -10.20 7.53
CA ASN A 19 22.06 -11.23 8.09
C ASN A 19 21.56 -10.74 9.47
N ILE A 20 20.66 -9.74 9.43
CA ILE A 20 20.04 -9.15 10.61
C ILE A 20 18.89 -10.08 10.97
N SER A 21 18.93 -10.64 12.19
CA SER A 21 17.84 -11.47 12.67
C SER A 21 16.52 -10.66 12.76
N SER A 22 15.39 -11.33 12.65
CA SER A 22 14.09 -10.66 12.78
C SER A 22 13.89 -9.96 14.13
N GLU A 23 14.61 -10.40 15.17
CA GLU A 23 14.62 -9.78 16.50
C GLU A 23 15.41 -8.47 16.52
N GLU A 24 16.49 -8.38 15.72
CA GLU A 24 17.29 -7.17 15.60
C GLU A 24 16.56 -6.02 14.88
N LEU A 25 15.56 -6.35 14.07
CA LEU A 25 14.68 -5.36 13.41
C LEU A 25 13.52 -4.87 14.30
N ALA A 26 13.33 -5.47 15.47
CA ALA A 26 12.30 -5.03 16.40
C ALA A 26 12.77 -3.78 17.16
N LEU A 27 11.97 -2.73 17.10
CA LEU A 27 12.23 -1.46 17.78
C LEU A 27 11.26 -1.30 18.95
N GLU A 28 11.68 -0.50 19.95
CA GLU A 28 10.79 -0.14 21.05
C GLU A 28 9.62 0.68 20.55
N PHE A 29 8.44 0.30 21.00
CA PHE A 29 7.22 1.04 20.73
C PHE A 29 7.08 2.16 21.77
N ALA A 30 7.04 3.39 21.27
CA ALA A 30 6.74 4.54 22.12
C ALA A 30 5.24 4.60 22.39
N GLU A 31 4.85 5.15 23.52
CA GLU A 31 3.46 5.42 23.81
C GLU A 31 2.85 6.42 22.83
N SER A 32 1.51 6.51 22.87
CA SER A 32 0.74 7.35 21.95
C SER A 32 1.18 8.80 21.98
N ILE A 33 1.46 9.35 20.81
CA ILE A 33 1.74 10.76 20.62
C ILE A 33 0.44 11.43 20.16
N HIS A 34 0.00 12.45 20.91
CA HIS A 34 -1.19 13.20 20.53
C HIS A 34 -0.87 14.22 19.44
N ALA A 35 -1.51 14.13 18.32
CA ALA A 35 -1.39 15.07 17.21
C ALA A 35 -2.31 16.30 17.40
N GLY A 36 -2.49 16.73 18.63
CA GLY A 36 -3.31 17.86 19.03
C GLY A 36 -2.63 18.62 20.18
N PHE A 37 -3.35 18.84 21.26
CA PHE A 37 -2.77 19.45 22.46
C PHE A 37 -1.77 18.49 23.14
N PRO A 38 -0.66 19.00 23.66
CA PRO A 38 0.29 18.19 24.42
C PRO A 38 -0.41 17.49 25.59
N SER A 39 -0.07 16.25 25.81
CA SER A 39 -0.47 15.51 27.02
C SER A 39 0.74 15.13 27.85
N PRO A 40 0.58 14.85 29.16
CA PRO A 40 1.69 14.37 29.98
C PRO A 40 2.32 13.13 29.35
N ALA A 41 3.66 13.07 29.37
CA ALA A 41 4.39 11.87 28.96
C ALA A 41 4.05 10.73 29.92
N ALA A 42 3.63 9.58 29.37
CA ALA A 42 3.46 8.36 30.16
C ALA A 42 4.76 7.55 30.15
N ASP A 43 4.90 6.63 31.09
CA ASP A 43 6.09 5.79 31.18
C ASP A 43 6.18 4.82 30.00
N HIS A 44 7.37 4.63 29.46
CA HIS A 44 7.68 3.62 28.45
C HIS A 44 7.39 2.24 29.01
N ASN A 45 6.54 1.45 28.36
CA ASN A 45 6.29 0.07 28.74
C ASN A 45 7.26 -0.94 28.09
N GLY A 46 8.18 -0.48 27.25
CA GLY A 46 9.27 -1.29 26.72
C GLY A 46 8.85 -2.37 25.71
N GLU A 47 7.64 -2.33 25.19
CA GLU A 47 7.21 -3.25 24.15
C GLU A 47 8.00 -3.04 22.85
N ARG A 48 8.45 -4.13 22.25
CA ARG A 48 9.20 -4.10 20.99
C ARG A 48 8.37 -4.69 19.87
N ILE A 49 8.31 -3.98 18.74
CA ILE A 49 7.55 -4.37 17.57
C ILE A 49 8.46 -4.48 16.34
N ASN A 50 8.27 -5.53 15.57
CA ASN A 50 8.79 -5.64 14.21
C ASN A 50 7.69 -5.22 13.23
N LEU A 51 7.76 -3.99 12.71
CA LEU A 51 6.75 -3.45 11.80
C LEU A 51 6.62 -4.24 10.50
N VAL A 52 7.71 -4.76 9.97
CA VAL A 52 7.66 -5.58 8.75
C VAL A 52 6.79 -6.80 9.00
N ARG A 53 6.97 -7.46 10.13
CA ARG A 53 6.16 -8.62 10.51
C ARG A 53 4.69 -8.26 10.72
N GLU A 54 4.42 -7.14 11.38
CA GLU A 54 3.05 -6.65 11.59
C GLU A 54 2.32 -6.32 10.28
N MET A 55 3.04 -5.70 9.34
CA MET A 55 2.48 -5.31 8.04
C MET A 55 2.36 -6.47 7.04
N THR A 56 2.97 -7.61 7.32
CA THR A 56 3.02 -8.75 6.40
C THR A 56 2.49 -10.04 7.04
N PRO A 57 1.21 -10.07 7.45
CA PRO A 57 0.62 -11.28 8.04
C PRO A 57 0.59 -12.47 7.08
N HIS A 58 0.62 -12.21 5.77
CA HIS A 58 0.70 -13.22 4.72
C HIS A 58 1.97 -13.00 3.87
N PRO A 59 3.17 -13.33 4.39
CA PRO A 59 4.43 -12.97 3.72
C PRO A 59 4.60 -13.58 2.33
N GLU A 60 3.99 -14.73 2.06
CA GLU A 60 4.06 -15.40 0.75
C GLU A 60 3.26 -14.71 -0.35
N THR A 61 2.29 -13.86 0.03
CA THR A 61 1.40 -13.16 -0.90
C THR A 61 1.50 -11.64 -0.77
N THR A 62 2.44 -11.14 0.02
CA THR A 62 2.63 -9.71 0.28
C THR A 62 3.82 -9.19 -0.51
N PHE A 63 3.61 -8.05 -1.17
CA PHE A 63 4.59 -7.38 -2.03
C PHE A 63 4.71 -5.91 -1.63
N TYR A 64 5.88 -5.33 -1.87
CA TYR A 64 6.10 -3.90 -1.80
C TYR A 64 6.14 -3.33 -3.22
N ALA A 65 5.61 -2.13 -3.39
CA ALA A 65 5.70 -1.42 -4.65
C ALA A 65 5.89 0.09 -4.43
N HIS A 66 6.62 0.72 -5.32
CA HIS A 66 6.70 2.19 -5.36
C HIS A 66 5.49 2.77 -6.10
N VAL A 67 5.00 3.88 -5.58
CA VAL A 67 3.95 4.67 -6.23
C VAL A 67 4.58 5.74 -7.11
N GLU A 68 4.19 5.76 -8.38
CA GLU A 68 4.51 6.83 -9.31
C GLU A 68 3.23 7.57 -9.70
N GLY A 69 3.28 8.90 -9.66
CA GLY A 69 2.16 9.76 -10.01
C GLY A 69 1.30 10.14 -8.80
N ASP A 70 0.28 10.94 -9.05
CA ASP A 70 -0.49 11.65 -8.03
C ASP A 70 -1.99 11.39 -8.08
N SER A 71 -2.43 10.35 -8.78
CA SER A 71 -3.87 10.05 -8.92
C SER A 71 -4.58 9.72 -7.62
N MET A 72 -3.82 9.39 -6.55
CA MET A 72 -4.35 9.05 -5.23
C MET A 72 -3.94 10.06 -4.15
N ARG A 73 -3.49 11.23 -4.54
CA ARG A 73 -2.98 12.29 -3.66
C ARG A 73 -3.95 12.65 -2.53
N ASP A 74 -5.22 12.84 -2.85
CA ASP A 74 -6.23 13.27 -1.88
C ASP A 74 -6.66 12.14 -0.93
N ALA A 75 -6.24 10.89 -1.19
CA ALA A 75 -6.34 9.76 -0.27
C ALA A 75 -5.08 9.60 0.62
N GLY A 76 -4.11 10.49 0.50
CA GLY A 76 -2.88 10.43 1.27
C GLY A 76 -1.84 9.43 0.74
N ILE A 77 -2.00 8.92 -0.47
CA ILE A 77 -1.01 8.09 -1.16
C ILE A 77 -0.30 8.97 -2.21
N LEU A 78 0.97 9.24 -1.99
CA LEU A 78 1.73 10.22 -2.72
C LEU A 78 2.75 9.58 -3.67
N ASP A 79 3.16 10.35 -4.67
CA ASP A 79 4.27 9.98 -5.53
C ASP A 79 5.52 9.68 -4.70
N GLY A 80 6.19 8.56 -4.97
CA GLY A 80 7.37 8.11 -4.24
C GLY A 80 7.07 7.26 -2.99
N ASP A 81 5.82 7.14 -2.57
CA ASP A 81 5.45 6.27 -1.46
C ASP A 81 5.74 4.80 -1.76
N ILE A 82 5.90 4.02 -0.69
CA ILE A 82 5.90 2.56 -0.76
C ILE A 82 4.54 2.07 -0.30
N VAL A 83 3.91 1.21 -1.08
CA VAL A 83 2.69 0.52 -0.67
C VAL A 83 2.97 -0.95 -0.38
N VAL A 84 2.28 -1.46 0.62
CA VAL A 84 2.25 -2.89 0.95
C VAL A 84 1.00 -3.47 0.32
N VAL A 85 1.15 -4.50 -0.49
CA VAL A 85 0.07 -5.10 -1.29
C VAL A 85 -0.05 -6.58 -0.95
N ASP A 86 -1.22 -6.99 -0.51
CA ASP A 86 -1.52 -8.39 -0.23
C ASP A 86 -2.41 -8.97 -1.33
N ARG A 87 -1.90 -9.96 -2.03
CA ARG A 87 -2.60 -10.63 -3.13
C ARG A 87 -3.59 -11.69 -2.67
N SER A 88 -3.56 -12.09 -1.42
CA SER A 88 -4.48 -13.09 -0.86
C SER A 88 -5.86 -12.51 -0.49
N LEU A 89 -5.96 -11.19 -0.40
CA LEU A 89 -7.18 -10.52 0.01
C LEU A 89 -8.13 -10.28 -1.18
N GLU A 90 -9.42 -10.48 -0.92
CA GLU A 90 -10.47 -10.06 -1.84
C GLU A 90 -10.84 -8.59 -1.57
N PRO A 91 -10.92 -7.73 -2.60
CA PRO A 91 -11.22 -6.33 -2.40
C PRO A 91 -12.68 -6.12 -1.99
N LYS A 92 -12.88 -5.16 -1.12
CA LYS A 92 -14.19 -4.65 -0.70
C LYS A 92 -14.35 -3.21 -1.15
N ASN A 93 -15.58 -2.73 -1.18
CA ASN A 93 -15.85 -1.33 -1.49
C ASN A 93 -15.10 -0.39 -0.54
N GLY A 94 -14.35 0.53 -1.10
CA GLY A 94 -13.50 1.46 -0.37
C GLY A 94 -12.04 1.02 -0.21
N ASP A 95 -11.71 -0.24 -0.54
CA ASP A 95 -10.33 -0.68 -0.53
C ASP A 95 -9.53 0.00 -1.64
N PHE A 96 -8.28 0.30 -1.37
CA PHE A 96 -7.33 0.65 -2.40
C PHE A 96 -6.73 -0.63 -2.98
N ILE A 97 -6.73 -0.73 -4.28
CA ILE A 97 -6.24 -1.90 -5.00
C ILE A 97 -5.16 -1.53 -6.00
N VAL A 98 -4.31 -2.49 -6.26
CA VAL A 98 -3.51 -2.52 -7.47
C VAL A 98 -4.30 -3.28 -8.51
N ALA A 99 -4.68 -2.60 -9.57
CA ALA A 99 -5.40 -3.17 -10.70
C ALA A 99 -4.46 -3.33 -11.90
N TYR A 100 -4.63 -4.43 -12.61
CA TYR A 100 -4.02 -4.65 -13.92
C TYR A 100 -5.10 -4.43 -14.97
N ILE A 101 -4.92 -3.43 -15.80
CA ILE A 101 -5.88 -3.05 -16.85
C ILE A 101 -5.13 -2.67 -18.12
N ASP A 102 -5.54 -3.24 -19.26
CA ASP A 102 -4.95 -2.97 -20.57
C ASP A 102 -3.40 -3.06 -20.57
N ASN A 103 -2.87 -4.10 -19.92
CA ASN A 103 -1.45 -4.38 -19.76
C ASN A 103 -0.68 -3.35 -18.90
N GLU A 104 -1.37 -2.56 -18.10
CA GLU A 104 -0.77 -1.59 -17.18
C GLU A 104 -1.26 -1.80 -15.75
N TYR A 105 -0.39 -1.52 -14.78
CA TYR A 105 -0.75 -1.47 -13.36
C TYR A 105 -1.19 -0.06 -12.96
N THR A 106 -2.23 0.02 -12.15
CA THR A 106 -2.68 1.28 -11.56
C THR A 106 -3.19 1.07 -10.14
N LEU A 107 -3.05 2.08 -9.29
CA LEU A 107 -3.57 2.10 -7.94
C LEU A 107 -4.80 2.99 -7.90
N LYS A 108 -5.93 2.45 -7.45
CA LYS A 108 -7.23 3.14 -7.37
C LYS A 108 -8.05 2.61 -6.20
N GLU A 109 -9.06 3.37 -5.79
CA GLU A 109 -10.10 2.85 -4.92
C GLU A 109 -11.05 1.94 -5.71
N PHE A 110 -11.37 0.82 -5.11
CA PHE A 110 -12.29 -0.16 -5.68
C PHE A 110 -13.72 0.08 -5.20
N LYS A 111 -14.65 0.07 -6.13
CA LYS A 111 -16.08 0.12 -5.83
C LYS A 111 -16.87 -0.75 -6.78
N MET A 112 -17.49 -1.77 -6.23
CA MET A 112 -18.42 -2.63 -6.97
C MET A 112 -19.77 -1.95 -7.12
N ASP A 113 -20.38 -2.05 -8.29
CA ASP A 113 -21.75 -1.60 -8.51
C ASP A 113 -22.75 -2.46 -7.73
N ALA A 114 -23.91 -1.88 -7.42
CA ALA A 114 -24.95 -2.51 -6.59
C ALA A 114 -25.44 -3.85 -7.14
N ASN A 115 -25.45 -4.03 -8.47
CA ASN A 115 -25.83 -5.27 -9.14
C ASN A 115 -24.69 -6.28 -9.32
N GLY A 116 -23.46 -5.93 -8.95
CA GLY A 116 -22.28 -6.79 -9.05
C GLY A 116 -21.78 -7.05 -10.48
N GLN A 117 -22.28 -6.34 -11.48
CA GLN A 117 -21.94 -6.55 -12.89
C GLN A 117 -20.75 -5.71 -13.37
N CYS A 118 -20.51 -4.61 -12.74
CA CYS A 118 -19.35 -3.75 -13.03
C CYS A 118 -18.72 -3.21 -11.75
N ALA A 119 -17.50 -2.76 -11.89
CA ALA A 119 -16.78 -2.06 -10.84
C ALA A 119 -16.23 -0.74 -11.35
N TRP A 120 -15.91 0.12 -10.42
CA TRP A 120 -15.31 1.42 -10.66
C TRP A 120 -13.93 1.46 -10.00
N LEU A 121 -12.96 1.94 -10.74
CA LEU A 121 -11.63 2.28 -10.25
C LEU A 121 -11.59 3.80 -10.06
N ILE A 122 -11.64 4.24 -8.81
CA ILE A 122 -11.84 5.64 -8.47
C ILE A 122 -10.53 6.28 -8.07
N PRO A 123 -10.07 7.32 -8.78
CA PRO A 123 -8.94 8.14 -8.36
C PRO A 123 -9.34 9.07 -7.21
N HIS A 124 -8.37 9.51 -6.44
CA HIS A 124 -8.49 10.54 -5.42
C HIS A 124 -7.68 11.78 -5.81
N ASN A 125 -7.99 12.30 -6.98
CA ASN A 125 -7.46 13.53 -7.55
C ASN A 125 -8.40 13.97 -8.67
N PRO A 126 -8.95 15.19 -8.63
CA PRO A 126 -9.96 15.68 -9.60
C PRO A 126 -9.43 15.76 -11.03
N ASP A 127 -8.10 15.75 -11.23
CA ASP A 127 -7.49 15.76 -12.56
C ASP A 127 -7.59 14.39 -13.29
N PHE A 128 -8.06 13.36 -12.59
CA PHE A 128 -8.21 11.99 -13.13
C PHE A 128 -9.66 11.57 -13.13
N GLN A 129 -10.06 10.80 -14.13
CA GLN A 129 -11.41 10.29 -14.25
C GLN A 129 -11.54 8.86 -13.70
N PRO A 130 -12.67 8.50 -13.08
CA PRO A 130 -12.97 7.12 -12.73
C PRO A 130 -12.99 6.21 -13.96
N ILE A 131 -12.53 4.98 -13.79
CA ILE A 131 -12.49 3.97 -14.84
C ILE A 131 -13.54 2.92 -14.53
N ARG A 132 -14.51 2.73 -15.45
CA ARG A 132 -15.47 1.66 -15.35
C ARG A 132 -14.88 0.38 -15.92
N VAL A 133 -15.01 -0.72 -15.19
CA VAL A 133 -14.58 -2.05 -15.62
C VAL A 133 -15.71 -3.05 -15.45
N ASP A 134 -15.79 -4.01 -16.35
CA ASP A 134 -16.76 -5.10 -16.33
C ASP A 134 -16.11 -6.41 -16.82
N LYS A 135 -16.90 -7.45 -16.98
CA LYS A 135 -16.42 -8.77 -17.43
C LYS A 135 -15.75 -8.77 -18.81
N ASP A 136 -16.07 -7.78 -19.66
CA ASP A 136 -15.51 -7.65 -20.99
C ASP A 136 -14.25 -6.78 -21.02
N SER A 137 -13.94 -6.12 -19.91
CA SER A 137 -12.72 -5.33 -19.74
C SER A 137 -11.50 -6.24 -19.52
N ASN A 138 -10.37 -5.86 -20.09
CA ASN A 138 -9.09 -6.51 -19.79
C ASN A 138 -8.58 -6.04 -18.42
N PHE A 139 -9.24 -6.51 -17.39
CA PHE A 139 -9.07 -6.06 -15.99
C PHE A 139 -8.89 -7.24 -15.06
N GLN A 140 -7.97 -7.08 -14.12
CA GLN A 140 -7.74 -7.99 -13.02
C GLN A 140 -7.34 -7.21 -11.77
N VAL A 141 -7.88 -7.60 -10.62
CA VAL A 141 -7.33 -7.16 -9.33
C VAL A 141 -6.03 -7.91 -9.10
N TRP A 142 -4.92 -7.17 -8.99
CA TRP A 142 -3.63 -7.78 -8.69
C TRP A 142 -3.44 -7.99 -7.19
N GLY A 143 -3.88 -7.06 -6.37
CA GLY A 143 -3.84 -7.16 -4.92
C GLY A 143 -4.50 -5.98 -4.22
N VAL A 144 -4.68 -6.12 -2.92
CA VAL A 144 -5.25 -5.08 -2.04
C VAL A 144 -4.12 -4.35 -1.31
N VAL A 145 -4.14 -3.03 -1.36
CA VAL A 145 -3.19 -2.19 -0.64
C VAL A 145 -3.58 -2.16 0.83
N THR A 146 -2.69 -2.59 1.71
CA THR A 146 -2.93 -2.65 3.15
C THR A 146 -2.27 -1.52 3.91
N TYR A 147 -1.16 -0.99 3.41
CA TYR A 147 -0.41 0.12 4.00
C TYR A 147 0.19 1.00 2.92
N ALA A 148 0.29 2.28 3.23
CA ALA A 148 1.11 3.22 2.48
C ALA A 148 2.16 3.82 3.42
N ILE A 149 3.41 3.83 2.99
CA ILE A 149 4.55 4.31 3.77
C ILE A 149 5.10 5.55 3.08
N HIS A 150 5.00 6.67 3.77
CA HIS A 150 5.42 7.96 3.29
C HIS A 150 6.67 8.45 4.03
N LYS A 151 7.72 8.77 3.29
CA LYS A 151 8.94 9.35 3.84
C LYS A 151 8.77 10.86 4.01
N THR A 152 8.87 11.37 5.23
CA THR A 152 8.65 12.79 5.55
C THR A 152 9.92 13.63 5.55
N HIS A 153 11.08 13.01 5.73
CA HIS A 153 12.38 13.70 5.66
C HIS A 153 13.08 13.37 4.34
N LEU A 154 13.28 14.36 3.52
CA LEU A 154 13.89 14.24 2.19
C LEU A 154 15.42 14.45 2.25
#